data_a8edd9f08c9038998e9f701012d08444
#
_entry.id   a8edd9f08c9038998e9f701012d08444
#
_cell.length_a   1.000
_cell.length_b   1.000
_cell.length_c   1.000
_cell.angle_alpha   90.00
_cell.angle_beta   90.00
_cell.angle_gamma   90.00
#
_symmetry.space_group_name_H-M   'P 1'
#
loop_
_entity.id
_entity.type
_entity.pdbx_description
1 polymer ?
#
loop_
_entity_poly.entity_id
_entity_poly.type
_entity_poly.pdbx_seq_one_letter_code
_entity_poly.pdbx_strand_id
1 'polypeptide(L)'
;MSKLERIPSVEAREGPLWRRYLIDSILAISGSLLITVLLFALRLYPSIPNISLTYLLLVLALGSTRGLFAAVLSALVAFFSFDFFLIQPLYTLTIAKPEEWIALFVFLATAIITGQLASALHHRAEQASRQARETRILYELVRATNNEEELERQLSVVVHSVVDVFSSWGVCDCTILLPDASGKLTVRANAISSGEQLVLSPDEEATASWVMKQAQTVELHDVSLAPQQSTGYAPRAIVRSTVSLHEVRRYLRMIPLTLGTKVIGVLRLQLEDDPRHFTHEKSLGVDWERTNPSTAFFWTFLEQATSVIERARLRNESLQIELLQRTDALRAALLSSISHDLKTPLSSIKAAASSLLQADVQWDEEARHSFAEAIEHEADRLNRLVGNLLDMSRIEGGALKPEKEWYPVDELIHDVLGHMQPVLQDRTLVTDLPADLPPVELDYLQMDQVLTNLIENAVRYTLPASPIKVRARLEGEQMVISVADRGPGVPPVDLERIFDKFYRVLGTQRTTGSGLGLAVCKGLVEAHGGHIWAENREGGGAVFRFTLPVRKTRVETND
;
A
#
# COMPACT_ATOMS: atom_id res chain seq x y z
N MET A 1 -8.89 8.14 9.59
CA MET A 1 -8.94 9.03 8.41
C MET A 1 -9.62 10.33 8.82
N SER A 2 -8.94 11.48 8.71
CA SER A 2 -9.60 12.79 8.83
C SER A 2 -10.57 12.91 7.66
N LYS A 3 -11.86 13.18 7.94
CA LYS A 3 -12.85 13.42 6.87
C LYS A 3 -12.39 14.59 6.02
N LEU A 4 -12.19 14.36 4.73
CA LEU A 4 -11.92 15.41 3.77
C LEU A 4 -13.07 16.42 3.79
N GLU A 5 -12.73 17.70 3.69
CA GLU A 5 -13.71 18.78 3.74
C GLU A 5 -14.60 18.74 2.50
N ARG A 6 -15.93 18.64 2.71
CA ARG A 6 -16.90 18.61 1.62
C ARG A 6 -16.93 19.94 0.87
N ILE A 7 -17.03 19.86 -0.44
CA ILE A 7 -17.32 21.06 -1.24
C ILE A 7 -18.76 21.47 -0.95
N PRO A 8 -19.03 22.73 -0.58
CA PRO A 8 -20.41 23.19 -0.42
C PRO A 8 -21.15 23.05 -1.74
N SER A 9 -22.41 22.60 -1.68
CA SER A 9 -23.30 22.56 -2.84
C SER A 9 -23.34 23.97 -3.49
N VAL A 10 -23.18 24.04 -4.80
CA VAL A 10 -23.16 25.31 -5.57
C VAL A 10 -24.48 26.07 -5.48
N GLU A 11 -25.54 25.40 -5.09
CA GLU A 11 -26.81 26.00 -4.69
C GLU A 11 -26.84 26.26 -3.18
N ALA A 12 -25.99 27.16 -2.68
CA ALA A 12 -26.42 27.98 -1.57
C ALA A 12 -27.65 28.73 -2.14
N ARG A 13 -28.85 28.31 -1.74
CA ARG A 13 -30.11 28.99 -2.01
C ARG A 13 -29.93 30.47 -1.68
N GLU A 14 -29.45 31.27 -2.63
CA GLU A 14 -29.60 32.71 -2.55
C GLU A 14 -31.09 32.90 -2.52
N GLY A 15 -31.62 33.34 -1.36
CA GLY A 15 -33.02 33.69 -1.24
C GLY A 15 -33.37 34.70 -2.36
N PRO A 16 -34.63 34.79 -2.80
CA PRO A 16 -34.99 35.57 -3.97
C PRO A 16 -34.37 36.98 -3.88
N LEU A 17 -33.68 37.41 -4.92
CA LEU A 17 -32.88 38.66 -4.99
C LEU A 17 -33.66 39.90 -4.48
N TRP A 18 -35.00 39.94 -4.71
CA TRP A 18 -35.86 41.01 -4.23
C TRP A 18 -35.85 41.14 -2.69
N ARG A 19 -35.69 40.05 -1.95
CA ARG A 19 -35.67 40.05 -0.49
C ARG A 19 -34.40 40.73 0.06
N ARG A 20 -33.28 40.58 -0.62
CA ARG A 20 -32.00 41.24 -0.31
C ARG A 20 -32.12 42.73 -0.54
N TYR A 21 -32.62 43.16 -1.71
CA TYR A 21 -32.86 44.57 -2.03
C TYR A 21 -33.86 45.25 -1.09
N LEU A 22 -34.88 44.53 -0.65
CA LEU A 22 -35.86 45.04 0.32
C LEU A 22 -35.25 45.28 1.69
N ILE A 23 -34.42 44.34 2.19
CA ILE A 23 -33.72 44.49 3.47
C ILE A 23 -32.73 45.67 3.38
N ASP A 24 -31.96 45.76 2.33
CA ASP A 24 -30.99 46.83 2.11
C ASP A 24 -31.67 48.18 2.02
N SER A 25 -32.82 48.26 1.38
CA SER A 25 -33.63 49.51 1.33
C SER A 25 -34.17 49.92 2.70
N ILE A 26 -34.68 48.97 3.48
CA ILE A 26 -35.15 49.23 4.84
C ILE A 26 -34.00 49.75 5.72
N LEU A 27 -32.82 49.13 5.66
CA LEU A 27 -31.65 49.52 6.44
C LEU A 27 -31.16 50.91 6.04
N ALA A 28 -31.12 51.24 4.72
CA ALA A 28 -30.71 52.52 4.22
C ALA A 28 -31.65 53.64 4.68
N ILE A 29 -32.95 53.43 4.56
CA ILE A 29 -33.97 54.40 4.96
C ILE A 29 -34.01 54.58 6.49
N SER A 30 -34.11 53.47 7.24
CA SER A 30 -34.23 53.52 8.70
C SER A 30 -32.97 54.08 9.36
N GLY A 31 -31.78 53.72 8.85
CA GLY A 31 -30.52 54.26 9.34
C GLY A 31 -30.38 55.76 9.12
N SER A 32 -30.71 56.22 7.93
CA SER A 32 -30.67 57.67 7.60
C SER A 32 -31.67 58.48 8.42
N LEU A 33 -32.93 57.97 8.55
CA LEU A 33 -33.94 58.65 9.38
C LEU A 33 -33.57 58.63 10.86
N LEU A 34 -33.00 57.54 11.39
CA LEU A 34 -32.54 57.46 12.77
C LEU A 34 -31.48 58.51 13.08
N ILE A 35 -30.49 58.70 12.20
CA ILE A 35 -29.50 59.74 12.32
C ILE A 35 -30.15 61.12 12.29
N THR A 36 -31.08 61.36 11.36
CA THR A 36 -31.79 62.65 11.26
C THR A 36 -32.53 62.96 12.53
N VAL A 37 -33.31 61.99 13.06
CA VAL A 37 -34.06 62.14 14.32
C VAL A 37 -33.12 62.43 15.50
N LEU A 38 -31.99 61.71 15.58
CA LEU A 38 -31.00 61.91 16.62
C LEU A 38 -30.40 63.30 16.57
N LEU A 39 -29.99 63.77 15.40
CA LEU A 39 -29.44 65.11 15.18
C LEU A 39 -30.45 66.21 15.49
N PHE A 40 -31.72 66.01 15.13
CA PHE A 40 -32.82 66.95 15.41
C PHE A 40 -33.12 66.99 16.91
N ALA A 41 -33.26 65.82 17.59
CA ALA A 41 -33.58 65.74 19.00
C ALA A 41 -32.49 66.33 19.92
N LEU A 42 -31.22 66.15 19.57
CA LEU A 42 -30.08 66.70 20.27
C LEU A 42 -29.79 68.17 19.95
N ARG A 43 -30.52 68.76 19.03
CA ARG A 43 -30.34 70.17 18.55
C ARG A 43 -28.90 70.50 18.13
N LEU A 44 -28.20 69.52 17.54
CA LEU A 44 -26.81 69.66 17.16
C LEU A 44 -26.59 70.55 15.94
N TYR A 45 -27.63 70.77 15.12
CA TYR A 45 -27.61 71.68 13.96
C TYR A 45 -28.25 73.02 14.36
N PRO A 46 -27.72 74.19 14.02
CA PRO A 46 -26.48 74.48 13.30
C PRO A 46 -25.24 74.61 14.19
N SER A 47 -25.28 74.16 15.45
CA SER A 47 -24.20 74.36 16.42
C SER A 47 -22.87 73.68 16.06
N ILE A 48 -22.93 72.59 15.32
CA ILE A 48 -21.70 71.85 14.93
C ILE A 48 -21.52 71.98 13.41
N PRO A 49 -20.41 72.56 12.95
CA PRO A 49 -20.07 72.57 11.52
C PRO A 49 -19.76 71.12 11.06
N ASN A 50 -20.15 70.78 9.84
CA ASN A 50 -19.89 69.48 9.17
C ASN A 50 -20.66 68.27 9.74
N ILE A 51 -21.84 68.45 10.33
CA ILE A 51 -22.75 67.35 10.76
C ILE A 51 -23.04 66.35 9.62
N SER A 52 -22.98 66.79 8.38
CA SER A 52 -23.11 65.93 7.18
C SER A 52 -22.11 64.76 7.17
N LEU A 53 -20.95 64.85 7.83
CA LEU A 53 -20.00 63.73 7.95
C LEU A 53 -20.57 62.53 8.72
N THR A 54 -21.56 62.74 9.58
CA THR A 54 -22.22 61.65 10.32
C THR A 54 -22.97 60.73 9.35
N TYR A 55 -23.63 61.29 8.33
CA TYR A 55 -24.26 60.49 7.30
C TYR A 55 -23.25 59.76 6.41
N LEU A 56 -22.09 60.36 6.18
CA LEU A 56 -21.00 59.71 5.43
C LEU A 56 -20.54 58.43 6.10
N LEU A 57 -20.47 58.39 7.44
CA LEU A 57 -20.17 57.16 8.20
C LEU A 57 -21.21 56.05 7.95
N LEU A 58 -22.51 56.40 7.89
CA LEU A 58 -23.57 55.45 7.54
C LEU A 58 -23.40 54.91 6.14
N VAL A 59 -23.14 55.75 5.16
CA VAL A 59 -22.92 55.40 3.76
C VAL A 59 -21.72 54.46 3.65
N LEU A 60 -20.63 54.75 4.34
CA LEU A 60 -19.45 53.91 4.40
C LEU A 60 -19.74 52.55 5.04
N ALA A 61 -20.47 52.52 6.17
CA ALA A 61 -20.81 51.29 6.87
C ALA A 61 -21.72 50.40 5.99
N LEU A 62 -22.74 50.93 5.36
CA LEU A 62 -23.62 50.16 4.48
C LEU A 62 -22.90 49.77 3.17
N GLY A 63 -22.09 50.64 2.62
CA GLY A 63 -21.26 50.34 1.44
C GLY A 63 -20.31 49.18 1.67
N SER A 64 -19.63 49.17 2.82
CA SER A 64 -18.67 48.09 3.16
C SER A 64 -19.30 46.76 3.51
N THR A 65 -20.54 46.72 4.07
CA THR A 65 -21.19 45.50 4.54
C THR A 65 -22.23 44.94 3.58
N ARG A 66 -22.94 45.80 2.81
CA ARG A 66 -24.06 45.41 1.96
C ARG A 66 -23.83 45.68 0.46
N GLY A 67 -22.80 46.44 0.13
CA GLY A 67 -22.39 46.71 -1.24
C GLY A 67 -22.98 47.96 -1.85
N LEU A 68 -22.85 48.06 -3.20
CA LEU A 68 -23.10 49.28 -3.95
C LEU A 68 -24.55 49.82 -3.85
N PHE A 69 -25.55 48.93 -3.96
CA PHE A 69 -26.96 49.32 -3.93
C PHE A 69 -27.33 50.01 -2.60
N ALA A 70 -26.98 49.36 -1.48
CA ALA A 70 -27.26 49.93 -0.15
C ALA A 70 -26.52 51.26 0.08
N ALA A 71 -25.28 51.39 -0.40
CA ALA A 71 -24.49 52.60 -0.29
C ALA A 71 -25.11 53.75 -1.08
N VAL A 72 -25.49 53.55 -2.34
CA VAL A 72 -26.08 54.60 -3.20
C VAL A 72 -27.44 55.01 -2.64
N LEU A 73 -28.28 54.06 -2.26
CA LEU A 73 -29.59 54.34 -1.68
C LEU A 73 -29.46 55.13 -0.36
N SER A 74 -28.56 54.73 0.54
CA SER A 74 -28.34 55.44 1.79
C SER A 74 -27.79 56.83 1.57
N ALA A 75 -26.91 57.05 0.56
CA ALA A 75 -26.40 58.38 0.21
C ALA A 75 -27.49 59.33 -0.24
N LEU A 76 -28.42 58.84 -1.12
CA LEU A 76 -29.55 59.62 -1.59
C LEU A 76 -30.54 59.93 -0.45
N VAL A 77 -30.93 58.93 0.33
CA VAL A 77 -31.85 59.13 1.46
C VAL A 77 -31.22 60.04 2.53
N ALA A 78 -29.96 59.87 2.85
CA ALA A 78 -29.23 60.70 3.78
C ALA A 78 -29.20 62.18 3.34
N PHE A 79 -28.90 62.40 2.05
CA PHE A 79 -28.87 63.74 1.49
C PHE A 79 -30.25 64.43 1.53
N PHE A 80 -31.31 63.75 1.05
CA PHE A 80 -32.63 64.30 1.08
C PHE A 80 -33.19 64.47 2.51
N SER A 81 -32.86 63.58 3.43
CA SER A 81 -33.25 63.74 4.84
C SER A 81 -32.53 64.93 5.48
N PHE A 82 -31.24 65.12 5.19
CA PHE A 82 -30.46 66.23 5.70
C PHE A 82 -31.00 67.56 5.15
N ASP A 83 -31.25 67.68 3.85
CA ASP A 83 -31.81 68.88 3.19
C ASP A 83 -33.19 69.23 3.75
N PHE A 84 -34.13 68.26 3.80
CA PHE A 84 -35.52 68.49 4.19
C PHE A 84 -35.72 68.79 5.67
N PHE A 85 -34.99 68.17 6.58
CA PHE A 85 -35.22 68.27 8.02
C PHE A 85 -34.27 69.24 8.73
N LEU A 86 -33.09 69.50 8.19
CA LEU A 86 -32.06 70.24 8.92
C LEU A 86 -31.66 71.55 8.26
N ILE A 87 -31.83 71.73 6.94
CA ILE A 87 -31.47 72.99 6.24
C ILE A 87 -32.64 73.97 6.22
N GLN A 88 -32.41 75.24 6.43
CA GLN A 88 -33.44 76.29 6.34
C GLN A 88 -33.59 76.79 4.89
N PRO A 89 -34.82 76.98 4.36
CA PRO A 89 -36.13 76.83 5.01
C PRO A 89 -36.56 75.37 5.23
N LEU A 90 -36.85 74.97 6.48
CA LEU A 90 -37.25 73.61 6.89
C LEU A 90 -38.45 73.14 6.10
N TYR A 91 -38.49 71.82 5.81
CA TYR A 91 -39.60 71.12 5.10
C TYR A 91 -39.76 71.52 3.63
N THR A 92 -38.70 72.04 3.03
CA THR A 92 -38.68 72.34 1.58
C THR A 92 -37.48 71.63 0.95
N LEU A 93 -37.71 71.06 -0.23
CA LEU A 93 -36.64 70.46 -1.04
C LEU A 93 -36.14 71.50 -2.04
N THR A 94 -35.47 72.53 -1.58
CA THR A 94 -34.94 73.58 -2.43
C THR A 94 -33.42 73.64 -2.28
N ILE A 95 -32.75 73.05 -3.23
CA ILE A 95 -31.27 73.05 -3.32
C ILE A 95 -30.87 74.42 -3.90
N ALA A 96 -30.82 75.43 -3.05
CA ALA A 96 -30.56 76.82 -3.48
C ALA A 96 -29.08 77.17 -3.53
N LYS A 97 -28.24 76.47 -2.81
CA LYS A 97 -26.80 76.79 -2.69
C LYS A 97 -25.93 75.83 -3.49
N PRO A 98 -24.92 76.31 -4.21
CA PRO A 98 -23.97 75.44 -4.92
C PRO A 98 -23.25 74.43 -4.02
N GLU A 99 -23.03 74.75 -2.75
CA GLU A 99 -22.37 73.90 -1.72
C GLU A 99 -23.16 72.62 -1.48
N GLU A 100 -24.48 72.63 -1.56
CA GLU A 100 -25.37 71.47 -1.36
C GLU A 100 -25.25 70.47 -2.50
N TRP A 101 -25.11 70.92 -3.73
CA TRP A 101 -24.82 70.08 -4.89
C TRP A 101 -23.47 69.39 -4.80
N ILE A 102 -22.44 70.12 -4.28
CA ILE A 102 -21.12 69.55 -4.06
C ILE A 102 -21.20 68.45 -3.00
N ALA A 103 -21.97 68.66 -1.91
CA ALA A 103 -22.16 67.63 -0.87
C ALA A 103 -22.83 66.37 -1.42
N LEU A 104 -23.90 66.49 -2.23
CA LEU A 104 -24.58 65.36 -2.89
C LEU A 104 -23.59 64.61 -3.78
N PHE A 105 -22.82 65.32 -4.59
CA PHE A 105 -21.83 64.70 -5.47
C PHE A 105 -20.76 63.94 -4.67
N VAL A 106 -20.24 64.53 -3.57
CA VAL A 106 -19.27 63.87 -2.70
C VAL A 106 -19.84 62.62 -2.03
N PHE A 107 -21.09 62.67 -1.51
CA PHE A 107 -21.77 61.48 -0.97
C PHE A 107 -21.94 60.37 -2.00
N LEU A 108 -22.40 60.72 -3.19
CA LEU A 108 -22.63 59.75 -4.27
C LEU A 108 -21.30 59.16 -4.76
N ALA A 109 -20.30 59.99 -4.98
CA ALA A 109 -18.95 59.52 -5.37
C ALA A 109 -18.33 58.59 -4.31
N THR A 110 -18.43 58.96 -3.04
CA THR A 110 -17.94 58.15 -1.92
C THR A 110 -18.71 56.79 -1.84
N ALA A 111 -20.04 56.85 -1.99
CA ALA A 111 -20.89 55.62 -1.99
C ALA A 111 -20.51 54.67 -3.13
N ILE A 112 -20.29 55.21 -4.33
CA ILE A 112 -19.90 54.39 -5.50
C ILE A 112 -18.49 53.81 -5.30
N ILE A 113 -17.52 54.63 -4.94
CA ILE A 113 -16.12 54.15 -4.74
C ILE A 113 -16.08 53.09 -3.65
N THR A 114 -16.69 53.36 -2.50
CA THR A 114 -16.66 52.46 -1.36
C THR A 114 -17.41 51.15 -1.68
N GLY A 115 -18.60 51.25 -2.31
CA GLY A 115 -19.38 50.10 -2.69
C GLY A 115 -18.66 49.21 -3.72
N GLN A 116 -18.02 49.80 -4.72
CA GLN A 116 -17.20 49.06 -5.69
C GLN A 116 -15.98 48.41 -5.04
N LEU A 117 -15.27 49.13 -4.20
CA LEU A 117 -14.08 48.61 -3.50
C LEU A 117 -14.43 47.46 -2.56
N ALA A 118 -15.52 47.60 -1.77
CA ALA A 118 -16.01 46.57 -0.89
C ALA A 118 -16.42 45.32 -1.66
N SER A 119 -17.16 45.48 -2.75
CA SER A 119 -17.56 44.36 -3.62
C SER A 119 -16.35 43.65 -4.23
N ALA A 120 -15.39 44.40 -4.74
CA ALA A 120 -14.17 43.85 -5.33
C ALA A 120 -13.33 43.07 -4.29
N LEU A 121 -13.20 43.63 -3.06
CA LEU A 121 -12.50 42.95 -1.97
C LEU A 121 -13.23 41.68 -1.53
N HIS A 122 -14.56 41.71 -1.44
CA HIS A 122 -15.34 40.53 -1.06
C HIS A 122 -15.20 39.41 -2.10
N HIS A 123 -15.33 39.73 -3.37
CA HIS A 123 -15.11 38.74 -4.45
C HIS A 123 -13.69 38.17 -4.45
N ARG A 124 -12.66 39.01 -4.22
CA ARG A 124 -11.28 38.52 -4.11
C ARG A 124 -11.08 37.61 -2.90
N ALA A 125 -11.68 37.95 -1.75
CA ALA A 125 -11.60 37.14 -0.54
C ALA A 125 -12.29 35.79 -0.72
N GLU A 126 -13.47 35.76 -1.35
CA GLU A 126 -14.19 34.52 -1.68
C GLU A 126 -13.39 33.66 -2.66
N GLN A 127 -12.83 34.24 -3.73
CA GLN A 127 -11.98 33.54 -4.67
C GLN A 127 -10.74 32.94 -4.00
N ALA A 128 -10.04 33.73 -3.17
CA ALA A 128 -8.86 33.27 -2.42
C ALA A 128 -9.20 32.13 -1.45
N SER A 129 -10.31 32.24 -0.71
CA SER A 129 -10.78 31.22 0.20
C SER A 129 -11.13 29.92 -0.53
N ARG A 130 -11.80 30.02 -1.67
CA ARG A 130 -12.13 28.89 -2.53
C ARG A 130 -10.86 28.19 -3.04
N GLN A 131 -9.93 28.96 -3.59
CA GLN A 131 -8.68 28.42 -4.13
C GLN A 131 -7.80 27.77 -3.04
N ALA A 132 -7.76 28.36 -1.84
CA ALA A 132 -7.08 27.77 -0.70
C ALA A 132 -7.71 26.42 -0.29
N ARG A 133 -9.05 26.32 -0.30
CA ARG A 133 -9.75 25.07 0.01
C ARG A 133 -9.49 23.99 -1.04
N GLU A 134 -9.59 24.32 -2.32
CA GLU A 134 -9.33 23.41 -3.43
C GLU A 134 -7.89 22.86 -3.34
N THR A 135 -6.91 23.75 -3.12
CA THR A 135 -5.50 23.36 -2.94
C THR A 135 -5.30 22.45 -1.72
N ARG A 136 -5.99 22.73 -0.62
CA ARG A 136 -5.93 21.89 0.59
C ARG A 136 -6.47 20.49 0.35
N ILE A 137 -7.62 20.36 -0.34
CA ILE A 137 -8.20 19.06 -0.67
C ILE A 137 -7.23 18.22 -1.53
N LEU A 138 -6.63 18.83 -2.57
CA LEU A 138 -5.64 18.16 -3.40
C LEU A 138 -4.40 17.73 -2.61
N TYR A 139 -3.92 18.58 -1.72
CA TYR A 139 -2.78 18.24 -0.85
C TYR A 139 -3.10 17.08 0.10
N GLU A 140 -4.29 17.09 0.72
CA GLU A 140 -4.73 16.02 1.62
C GLU A 140 -4.91 14.69 0.87
N LEU A 141 -5.42 14.70 -0.37
CA LEU A 141 -5.50 13.51 -1.23
C LEU A 141 -4.10 12.91 -1.46
N VAL A 142 -3.15 13.74 -1.92
CA VAL A 142 -1.78 13.28 -2.20
C VAL A 142 -1.10 12.78 -0.93
N ARG A 143 -1.29 13.46 0.19
CA ARG A 143 -0.74 13.05 1.48
C ARG A 143 -1.33 11.74 1.98
N ALA A 144 -2.66 11.58 1.89
CA ALA A 144 -3.33 10.36 2.34
C ALA A 144 -2.92 9.14 1.50
N THR A 145 -2.78 9.32 0.19
CA THR A 145 -2.33 8.24 -0.70
C THR A 145 -0.84 7.89 -0.52
N ASN A 146 0.03 8.87 -0.28
CA ASN A 146 1.46 8.61 -0.06
C ASN A 146 1.76 7.89 1.27
N ASN A 147 0.85 7.94 2.24
CA ASN A 147 0.99 7.24 3.51
C ASN A 147 0.65 5.74 3.43
N GLU A 148 0.07 5.29 2.33
CA GLU A 148 -0.26 3.88 2.09
C GLU A 148 0.79 3.26 1.17
N GLU A 149 1.28 2.08 1.54
CA GLU A 149 2.30 1.36 0.75
C GLU A 149 1.67 0.44 -0.30
N GLU A 150 0.49 -0.11 -0.01
CA GLU A 150 -0.19 -1.04 -0.89
C GLU A 150 -1.04 -0.31 -1.94
N LEU A 151 -0.92 -0.70 -3.20
CA LEU A 151 -1.69 -0.12 -4.31
C LEU A 151 -3.21 -0.14 -4.05
N GLU A 152 -3.74 -1.26 -3.56
CA GLU A 152 -5.18 -1.42 -3.31
C GLU A 152 -5.69 -0.46 -2.23
N ARG A 153 -4.88 -0.22 -1.18
CA ARG A 153 -5.21 0.77 -0.15
C ARG A 153 -5.16 2.20 -0.69
N GLN A 154 -4.19 2.51 -1.54
CA GLN A 154 -4.11 3.81 -2.21
C GLN A 154 -5.33 4.05 -3.10
N LEU A 155 -5.76 3.06 -3.88
CA LEU A 155 -6.97 3.13 -4.68
C LEU A 155 -8.23 3.30 -3.82
N SER A 156 -8.31 2.60 -2.69
CA SER A 156 -9.40 2.76 -1.73
C SER A 156 -9.48 4.18 -1.16
N VAL A 157 -8.34 4.78 -0.82
CA VAL A 157 -8.28 6.19 -0.39
C VAL A 157 -8.83 7.13 -1.47
N VAL A 158 -8.47 6.91 -2.73
CA VAL A 158 -8.94 7.73 -3.85
C VAL A 158 -10.46 7.63 -4.01
N VAL A 159 -11.05 6.42 -4.04
CA VAL A 159 -12.51 6.26 -4.24
C VAL A 159 -13.32 6.86 -3.09
N HIS A 160 -12.89 6.69 -1.84
CA HIS A 160 -13.53 7.31 -0.69
C HIS A 160 -13.39 8.84 -0.72
N SER A 161 -12.22 9.35 -1.14
CA SER A 161 -12.02 10.79 -1.28
C SER A 161 -12.94 11.40 -2.33
N VAL A 162 -13.18 10.73 -3.47
CA VAL A 162 -14.14 11.18 -4.49
C VAL A 162 -15.54 11.28 -3.91
N VAL A 163 -15.99 10.25 -3.18
CA VAL A 163 -17.34 10.26 -2.58
C VAL A 163 -17.45 11.32 -1.50
N ASP A 164 -16.46 11.44 -0.60
CA ASP A 164 -16.49 12.43 0.48
C ASP A 164 -16.51 13.87 -0.03
N VAL A 165 -15.65 14.18 -1.00
CA VAL A 165 -15.49 15.54 -1.56
C VAL A 165 -16.70 15.94 -2.40
N PHE A 166 -17.24 15.03 -3.24
CA PHE A 166 -18.29 15.32 -4.21
C PHE A 166 -19.67 14.81 -3.79
N SER A 167 -19.84 14.36 -2.54
CA SER A 167 -21.17 13.94 -2.02
C SER A 167 -22.25 15.01 -2.14
N SER A 168 -21.88 16.30 -2.00
CA SER A 168 -22.81 17.43 -2.18
C SER A 168 -23.28 17.62 -3.62
N TRP A 169 -22.65 16.96 -4.60
CA TRP A 169 -23.03 16.94 -6.01
C TRP A 169 -23.80 15.67 -6.39
N GLY A 170 -24.25 14.92 -5.39
CA GLY A 170 -25.03 13.70 -5.59
C GLY A 170 -24.17 12.45 -5.83
N VAL A 171 -22.84 12.50 -5.68
CA VAL A 171 -22.00 11.30 -5.77
C VAL A 171 -22.27 10.40 -4.58
N CYS A 172 -22.85 9.22 -4.82
CA CYS A 172 -23.17 8.25 -3.79
C CYS A 172 -22.25 7.01 -3.81
N ASP A 173 -21.63 6.71 -4.95
CA ASP A 173 -20.68 5.62 -5.11
C ASP A 173 -19.59 5.94 -6.13
N CYS A 174 -18.41 5.36 -5.90
CA CYS A 174 -17.26 5.49 -6.78
C CYS A 174 -16.50 4.17 -6.84
N THR A 175 -16.18 3.74 -8.07
CA THR A 175 -15.41 2.51 -8.31
C THR A 175 -14.32 2.77 -9.34
N ILE A 176 -13.12 2.24 -9.09
CA ILE A 176 -12.00 2.29 -10.04
C ILE A 176 -11.83 0.94 -10.70
N LEU A 177 -11.81 0.96 -12.04
CA LEU A 177 -11.56 -0.17 -12.92
C LEU A 177 -10.20 0.01 -13.58
N LEU A 178 -9.29 -0.97 -13.40
CA LEU A 178 -7.99 -1.00 -14.07
C LEU A 178 -7.84 -2.27 -14.89
N PRO A 179 -7.08 -2.22 -16.01
CA PRO A 179 -6.78 -3.41 -16.79
C PRO A 179 -5.87 -4.36 -16.00
N ASP A 180 -6.17 -5.65 -16.07
CA ASP A 180 -5.30 -6.73 -15.59
C ASP A 180 -4.21 -7.06 -16.63
N ALA A 181 -3.40 -8.10 -16.36
CA ALA A 181 -2.35 -8.56 -17.27
C ALA A 181 -2.87 -9.05 -18.64
N SER A 182 -4.15 -9.42 -18.75
CA SER A 182 -4.83 -9.82 -19.99
C SER A 182 -5.44 -8.65 -20.74
N GLY A 183 -5.45 -7.44 -20.14
CA GLY A 183 -6.11 -6.25 -20.68
C GLY A 183 -7.61 -6.17 -20.35
N LYS A 184 -8.16 -7.12 -19.58
CA LYS A 184 -9.54 -7.08 -19.11
C LYS A 184 -9.66 -6.11 -17.93
N LEU A 185 -10.70 -5.24 -17.95
CA LEU A 185 -10.98 -4.33 -16.84
C LEU A 185 -11.51 -5.10 -15.63
N THR A 186 -10.88 -4.88 -14.49
CA THR A 186 -11.27 -5.49 -13.19
C THR A 186 -11.52 -4.40 -12.16
N VAL A 187 -12.46 -4.63 -11.25
CA VAL A 187 -12.70 -3.75 -10.10
C VAL A 187 -11.50 -3.84 -9.16
N ARG A 188 -10.83 -2.72 -8.91
CA ARG A 188 -9.67 -2.63 -8.01
C ARG A 188 -9.99 -1.95 -6.70
N ALA A 189 -10.89 -0.99 -6.70
CA ALA A 189 -11.35 -0.33 -5.48
C ALA A 189 -12.80 0.13 -5.64
N ASN A 190 -13.53 0.12 -4.53
CA ASN A 190 -14.92 0.50 -4.44
C ASN A 190 -15.16 1.26 -3.13
N ALA A 191 -15.97 2.32 -3.16
CA ALA A 191 -16.31 3.12 -1.98
C ALA A 191 -17.47 2.54 -1.16
N ILE A 192 -18.23 1.54 -1.67
CA ILE A 192 -19.36 0.94 -0.94
C ILE A 192 -18.82 0.16 0.28
N SER A 193 -19.27 0.57 1.46
CA SER A 193 -18.85 -0.01 2.75
C SER A 193 -19.42 -1.40 3.05
N SER A 194 -20.20 -2.01 2.16
CA SER A 194 -20.97 -3.24 2.44
C SER A 194 -20.21 -4.55 2.32
N GLY A 195 -18.90 -4.54 2.05
CA GLY A 195 -18.11 -5.78 1.97
C GLY A 195 -18.48 -6.73 0.81
N GLU A 196 -19.51 -6.42 0.04
CA GLU A 196 -19.88 -7.16 -1.17
C GLU A 196 -18.99 -6.74 -2.34
N GLN A 197 -18.39 -7.72 -3.01
CA GLN A 197 -17.70 -7.46 -4.26
C GLN A 197 -18.70 -6.97 -5.30
N LEU A 198 -18.50 -5.74 -5.76
CA LEU A 198 -19.29 -5.20 -6.86
C LEU A 198 -19.07 -6.05 -8.11
N VAL A 199 -20.12 -6.72 -8.55
CA VAL A 199 -20.13 -7.45 -9.83
C VAL A 199 -20.74 -6.51 -10.88
N LEU A 200 -19.94 -6.17 -11.89
CA LEU A 200 -20.40 -5.35 -13.01
C LEU A 200 -21.39 -6.14 -13.85
N SER A 201 -22.44 -5.47 -14.34
CA SER A 201 -23.31 -6.06 -15.35
C SER A 201 -22.57 -6.21 -16.69
N PRO A 202 -22.99 -7.12 -17.59
CA PRO A 202 -22.37 -7.24 -18.92
C PRO A 202 -22.37 -5.93 -19.72
N ASP A 203 -23.40 -5.11 -19.57
CA ASP A 203 -23.52 -3.80 -20.23
C ASP A 203 -22.53 -2.79 -19.63
N GLU A 204 -22.30 -2.82 -18.32
CA GLU A 204 -21.31 -2.00 -17.66
C GLU A 204 -19.88 -2.41 -18.06
N GLU A 205 -19.58 -3.72 -18.17
CA GLU A 205 -18.27 -4.21 -18.66
C GLU A 205 -18.01 -3.76 -20.11
N ALA A 206 -19.01 -3.88 -20.97
CA ALA A 206 -18.91 -3.47 -22.37
C ALA A 206 -18.70 -1.95 -22.49
N THR A 207 -19.47 -1.16 -21.71
CA THR A 207 -19.35 0.30 -21.67
C THR A 207 -17.99 0.74 -21.14
N ALA A 208 -17.51 0.15 -20.04
CA ALA A 208 -16.19 0.44 -19.49
C ALA A 208 -15.07 0.15 -20.50
N SER A 209 -15.17 -0.97 -21.22
CA SER A 209 -14.21 -1.34 -22.28
C SER A 209 -14.24 -0.35 -23.44
N TRP A 210 -15.42 0.18 -23.79
CA TRP A 210 -15.56 1.20 -24.82
C TRP A 210 -14.95 2.55 -24.36
N VAL A 211 -15.23 2.98 -23.12
CA VAL A 211 -14.66 4.20 -22.50
C VAL A 211 -13.13 4.13 -22.47
N MET A 212 -12.58 2.96 -22.13
CA MET A 212 -11.14 2.73 -22.12
C MET A 212 -10.50 2.91 -23.52
N LYS A 213 -11.18 2.45 -24.56
CA LYS A 213 -10.69 2.51 -25.95
C LYS A 213 -10.87 3.89 -26.60
N GLN A 214 -11.99 4.55 -26.35
CA GLN A 214 -12.35 5.81 -27.01
C GLN A 214 -11.92 7.05 -26.22
N ALA A 215 -11.50 6.89 -24.97
CA ALA A 215 -11.18 8.00 -24.07
C ALA A 215 -12.31 9.04 -23.92
N GLN A 216 -13.56 8.59 -24.01
CA GLN A 216 -14.75 9.43 -23.91
C GLN A 216 -15.61 9.01 -22.73
N THR A 217 -16.17 10.00 -22.03
CA THR A 217 -17.12 9.78 -20.93
C THR A 217 -18.46 9.30 -21.47
N VAL A 218 -19.04 8.28 -20.81
CA VAL A 218 -20.37 7.75 -21.12
C VAL A 218 -21.28 7.87 -19.91
N GLU A 219 -22.53 8.19 -20.16
CA GLU A 219 -23.59 8.27 -19.17
C GLU A 219 -24.65 7.21 -19.48
N LEU A 220 -24.96 6.38 -18.50
CA LEU A 220 -26.00 5.36 -18.57
C LEU A 220 -27.18 5.84 -17.72
N HIS A 221 -28.36 5.88 -18.34
CA HIS A 221 -29.62 6.21 -17.69
C HIS A 221 -30.35 4.91 -17.36
N ASP A 222 -31.04 4.88 -16.23
CA ASP A 222 -31.93 3.78 -15.84
C ASP A 222 -31.23 2.39 -15.67
N VAL A 223 -30.15 2.33 -14.90
CA VAL A 223 -29.63 1.04 -14.46
C VAL A 223 -30.52 0.53 -13.33
N SER A 224 -31.48 -0.34 -13.67
CA SER A 224 -32.25 -1.08 -12.67
C SER A 224 -31.30 -2.03 -11.92
N LEU A 225 -30.80 -1.56 -10.79
CA LEU A 225 -30.11 -2.44 -9.81
C LEU A 225 -31.18 -3.33 -9.17
N ALA A 226 -31.51 -4.43 -9.84
CA ALA A 226 -32.25 -5.51 -9.21
C ALA A 226 -31.37 -6.10 -8.10
N PRO A 227 -31.83 -6.15 -6.84
CA PRO A 227 -31.12 -6.89 -5.82
C PRO A 227 -31.04 -8.35 -6.26
N GLN A 228 -29.83 -8.89 -6.39
CA GLN A 228 -29.63 -10.31 -6.60
C GLN A 228 -30.15 -11.04 -5.35
N GLN A 229 -31.40 -11.45 -5.38
CA GLN A 229 -31.93 -12.45 -4.47
C GLN A 229 -31.51 -13.84 -4.99
N SER A 230 -30.84 -14.53 -4.10
CA SER A 230 -30.55 -15.95 -4.13
C SER A 230 -31.65 -16.79 -4.76
N THR A 231 -31.23 -17.70 -5.65
CA THR A 231 -31.88 -18.94 -6.10
C THR A 231 -33.10 -19.40 -5.31
N GLY A 232 -34.25 -19.35 -5.95
CA GLY A 232 -35.48 -19.97 -5.48
C GLY A 232 -36.58 -19.84 -6.52
N TYR A 233 -36.88 -20.92 -7.21
CA TYR A 233 -38.03 -21.10 -8.09
C TYR A 233 -39.34 -20.65 -7.41
N ALA A 234 -40.03 -19.68 -7.97
CA ALA A 234 -41.46 -19.48 -7.75
C ALA A 234 -42.12 -18.62 -8.85
N PRO A 235 -43.43 -18.85 -9.15
CA PRO A 235 -44.00 -18.50 -10.42
C PRO A 235 -44.51 -17.04 -10.51
N ARG A 236 -44.64 -16.57 -11.74
CA ARG A 236 -45.24 -15.27 -12.16
C ARG A 236 -46.56 -15.01 -11.44
N ALA A 237 -46.60 -13.98 -10.63
CA ALA A 237 -47.79 -13.27 -10.25
C ALA A 237 -47.63 -11.78 -10.62
N ILE A 238 -48.41 -11.32 -11.58
CA ILE A 238 -48.57 -9.93 -11.96
C ILE A 238 -49.31 -9.23 -10.81
N VAL A 239 -48.59 -8.46 -10.00
CA VAL A 239 -49.20 -7.53 -9.05
C VAL A 239 -48.94 -6.11 -9.58
N ARG A 240 -49.95 -5.53 -10.18
CA ARG A 240 -50.06 -4.07 -10.37
C ARG A 240 -50.20 -3.48 -8.96
N SER A 241 -49.17 -2.88 -8.45
CA SER A 241 -49.22 -2.03 -7.27
C SER A 241 -48.83 -0.62 -7.70
N THR A 242 -49.83 0.21 -7.87
CA THR A 242 -49.72 1.68 -7.97
C THR A 242 -49.37 2.20 -6.57
N VAL A 243 -48.09 2.30 -6.27
CA VAL A 243 -47.60 3.16 -5.19
C VAL A 243 -46.55 4.07 -5.80
N SER A 244 -46.91 5.33 -5.91
CA SER A 244 -46.05 6.45 -6.29
C SER A 244 -44.99 6.66 -5.17
N LEU A 245 -43.95 5.84 -5.17
CA LEU A 245 -42.71 6.16 -4.51
C LEU A 245 -41.90 6.99 -5.50
N HIS A 246 -41.38 8.11 -5.04
CA HIS A 246 -40.39 8.89 -5.77
C HIS A 246 -39.26 7.94 -6.18
N GLU A 247 -39.25 7.50 -7.43
CA GLU A 247 -38.12 6.80 -8.03
C GLU A 247 -36.96 7.78 -8.03
N VAL A 248 -36.01 7.57 -7.11
CA VAL A 248 -34.73 8.24 -7.13
C VAL A 248 -34.03 7.78 -8.41
N ARG A 249 -34.03 8.64 -9.42
CA ARG A 249 -33.31 8.37 -10.67
C ARG A 249 -31.83 8.32 -10.36
N ARG A 250 -31.26 7.17 -10.52
CA ARG A 250 -29.81 6.96 -10.36
C ARG A 250 -29.15 7.03 -11.72
N TYR A 251 -28.13 7.85 -11.82
CA TYR A 251 -27.33 8.01 -13.02
C TYR A 251 -26.00 7.30 -12.80
N LEU A 252 -25.57 6.54 -13.80
CA LEU A 252 -24.26 5.92 -13.80
C LEU A 252 -23.38 6.60 -14.83
N ARG A 253 -22.22 7.07 -14.41
CA ARG A 253 -21.28 7.74 -15.30
C ARG A 253 -19.94 7.02 -15.30
N MET A 254 -19.41 6.73 -16.48
CA MET A 254 -18.11 6.14 -16.69
C MET A 254 -17.17 7.16 -17.31
N ILE A 255 -16.08 7.45 -16.59
CA ILE A 255 -15.12 8.50 -16.94
C ILE A 255 -13.76 7.85 -17.16
N PRO A 256 -13.07 8.10 -18.30
CA PRO A 256 -11.72 7.59 -18.52
C PRO A 256 -10.73 8.29 -17.58
N LEU A 257 -9.90 7.53 -16.89
CA LEU A 257 -8.77 8.01 -16.13
C LEU A 257 -7.61 8.24 -17.09
N THR A 258 -7.35 9.50 -17.47
CA THR A 258 -6.36 9.86 -18.49
C THR A 258 -5.16 10.55 -17.87
N LEU A 259 -3.95 10.15 -18.29
CA LEU A 259 -2.71 10.85 -18.00
C LEU A 259 -2.07 11.27 -19.34
N GLY A 260 -2.18 12.56 -19.68
CA GLY A 260 -1.86 13.05 -21.00
C GLY A 260 -2.78 12.44 -22.07
N THR A 261 -2.22 11.67 -23.00
CA THR A 261 -2.97 10.97 -24.05
C THR A 261 -3.32 9.52 -23.73
N LYS A 262 -2.77 8.96 -22.63
CA LYS A 262 -2.93 7.56 -22.25
C LYS A 262 -4.08 7.40 -21.27
N VAL A 263 -5.02 6.49 -21.57
CA VAL A 263 -6.05 6.04 -20.65
C VAL A 263 -5.45 4.91 -19.81
N ILE A 264 -5.48 5.05 -18.49
CA ILE A 264 -4.94 4.06 -17.54
C ILE A 264 -6.01 3.18 -16.90
N GLY A 265 -7.27 3.65 -16.90
CA GLY A 265 -8.41 2.97 -16.31
C GLY A 265 -9.72 3.71 -16.54
N VAL A 266 -10.76 3.26 -15.85
CA VAL A 266 -12.09 3.86 -15.90
C VAL A 266 -12.59 4.11 -14.48
N LEU A 267 -13.11 5.30 -14.23
CA LEU A 267 -13.82 5.66 -13.02
C LEU A 267 -15.31 5.48 -13.26
N ARG A 268 -15.97 4.67 -12.45
CA ARG A 268 -17.42 4.50 -12.41
C ARG A 268 -17.98 5.34 -11.26
N LEU A 269 -18.84 6.29 -11.57
CA LEU A 269 -19.54 7.12 -10.58
C LEU A 269 -21.05 6.83 -10.62
N GLN A 270 -21.63 6.65 -9.45
CA GLN A 270 -23.07 6.59 -9.27
C GLN A 270 -23.56 7.90 -8.66
N LEU A 271 -24.58 8.50 -9.28
CA LEU A 271 -25.11 9.81 -8.95
C LEU A 271 -26.59 9.70 -8.60
N GLU A 272 -27.04 10.45 -7.58
CA GLU A 272 -28.46 10.58 -7.20
C GLU A 272 -29.12 11.81 -7.82
N ASP A 273 -28.31 12.81 -8.23
CA ASP A 273 -28.79 14.07 -8.83
C ASP A 273 -28.28 14.24 -10.26
N ASP A 274 -28.78 15.31 -10.92
CA ASP A 274 -28.51 15.68 -12.31
C ASP A 274 -26.98 15.71 -12.60
N PRO A 275 -26.50 14.94 -13.60
CA PRO A 275 -25.10 14.83 -13.95
C PRO A 275 -24.45 16.08 -14.56
N ARG A 276 -25.17 17.20 -14.72
CA ARG A 276 -24.66 18.41 -15.38
C ARG A 276 -23.37 18.97 -14.78
N HIS A 277 -23.10 18.71 -13.51
CA HIS A 277 -21.88 19.15 -12.84
C HIS A 277 -20.61 18.45 -13.35
N PHE A 278 -20.76 17.35 -14.08
CA PHE A 278 -19.66 16.50 -14.56
C PHE A 278 -19.48 16.53 -16.08
N THR A 279 -20.22 17.39 -16.82
CA THR A 279 -20.10 17.50 -18.28
C THR A 279 -18.77 18.13 -18.68
N HIS A 280 -18.02 17.41 -19.51
CA HIS A 280 -16.77 17.86 -20.11
C HIS A 280 -17.05 18.23 -21.58
N GLU A 281 -17.38 19.47 -21.85
CA GLU A 281 -17.56 19.98 -23.24
C GLU A 281 -16.22 20.35 -23.86
N LYS A 282 -15.38 19.37 -24.15
CA LYS A 282 -14.19 19.55 -25.00
C LYS A 282 -14.54 19.74 -26.48
N SER A 283 -15.83 19.52 -26.86
CA SER A 283 -16.24 19.43 -28.26
C SER A 283 -16.56 20.76 -28.93
N LEU A 284 -16.61 21.90 -28.24
CA LEU A 284 -17.07 23.16 -28.78
C LEU A 284 -16.08 24.33 -28.78
N GLY A 285 -14.82 24.12 -28.48
CA GLY A 285 -13.78 25.16 -28.61
C GLY A 285 -13.97 26.42 -27.73
N VAL A 286 -14.91 26.39 -26.80
CA VAL A 286 -15.16 27.47 -25.84
C VAL A 286 -14.35 27.21 -24.58
N ASP A 287 -13.71 28.25 -24.06
CA ASP A 287 -12.88 28.27 -22.84
C ASP A 287 -13.76 27.87 -21.63
N TRP A 288 -13.97 26.57 -21.42
CA TRP A 288 -14.84 25.95 -20.41
C TRP A 288 -14.46 26.29 -18.98
N GLU A 289 -13.15 26.58 -18.73
CA GLU A 289 -12.62 27.02 -17.43
C GLU A 289 -13.30 28.29 -16.92
N ARG A 290 -13.82 29.14 -17.84
CA ARG A 290 -14.54 30.36 -17.49
C ARG A 290 -16.03 30.13 -17.18
N THR A 291 -16.61 29.00 -17.62
CA THR A 291 -18.05 28.81 -17.55
C THR A 291 -18.54 28.18 -16.25
N ASN A 292 -17.75 27.26 -15.64
CA ASN A 292 -18.09 26.69 -14.33
C ASN A 292 -16.84 26.25 -13.54
N PRO A 293 -16.38 27.11 -12.60
CA PRO A 293 -15.16 26.83 -11.82
C PRO A 293 -15.24 25.55 -10.97
N SER A 294 -16.43 25.08 -10.63
CA SER A 294 -16.61 23.85 -9.83
C SER A 294 -16.32 22.60 -10.65
N THR A 295 -16.77 22.59 -11.91
CA THR A 295 -16.46 21.50 -12.86
C THR A 295 -14.96 21.43 -13.15
N ALA A 296 -14.28 22.57 -13.26
CA ALA A 296 -12.82 22.62 -13.42
C ALA A 296 -12.09 21.92 -12.27
N PHE A 297 -12.52 22.16 -11.02
CA PHE A 297 -11.92 21.52 -9.86
C PHE A 297 -12.09 19.99 -9.87
N PHE A 298 -13.26 19.47 -10.26
CA PHE A 298 -13.47 18.02 -10.39
C PHE A 298 -12.46 17.37 -11.35
N TRP A 299 -12.27 17.98 -12.52
CA TRP A 299 -11.33 17.45 -13.51
C TRP A 299 -9.86 17.54 -13.03
N THR A 300 -9.49 18.64 -12.38
CA THR A 300 -8.16 18.79 -11.76
C THR A 300 -7.96 17.74 -10.66
N PHE A 301 -8.98 17.51 -9.83
CA PHE A 301 -8.93 16.46 -8.81
C PHE A 301 -8.75 15.07 -9.43
N LEU A 302 -9.49 14.76 -10.48
CA LEU A 302 -9.41 13.48 -11.17
C LEU A 302 -8.06 13.27 -11.86
N GLU A 303 -7.50 14.32 -12.45
CA GLU A 303 -6.14 14.28 -13.03
C GLU A 303 -5.08 14.00 -11.97
N GLN A 304 -5.15 14.65 -10.82
CA GLN A 304 -4.25 14.38 -9.70
C GLN A 304 -4.43 12.96 -9.15
N ALA A 305 -5.66 12.51 -8.97
CA ALA A 305 -5.97 11.14 -8.56
C ALA A 305 -5.38 10.12 -9.55
N THR A 306 -5.56 10.35 -10.85
CA THR A 306 -5.01 9.51 -11.92
C THR A 306 -3.48 9.47 -11.89
N SER A 307 -2.83 10.62 -11.68
CA SER A 307 -1.38 10.71 -11.55
C SER A 307 -0.85 9.91 -10.34
N VAL A 308 -1.57 9.95 -9.22
CA VAL A 308 -1.23 9.16 -8.02
C VAL A 308 -1.37 7.67 -8.30
N ILE A 309 -2.46 7.25 -8.94
CA ILE A 309 -2.72 5.84 -9.30
C ILE A 309 -1.62 5.29 -10.21
N GLU A 310 -1.25 6.02 -11.27
CA GLU A 310 -0.22 5.55 -12.21
C GLU A 310 1.16 5.49 -11.53
N ARG A 311 1.51 6.45 -10.68
CA ARG A 311 2.76 6.39 -9.89
C ARG A 311 2.80 5.17 -8.97
N ALA A 312 1.71 4.89 -8.28
CA ALA A 312 1.61 3.72 -7.41
C ALA A 312 1.75 2.41 -8.17
N ARG A 313 1.10 2.31 -9.35
CA ARG A 313 1.20 1.16 -10.25
C ARG A 313 2.62 0.94 -10.74
N LEU A 314 3.27 1.99 -11.25
CA LEU A 314 4.64 1.93 -11.75
C LEU A 314 5.64 1.56 -10.64
N ARG A 315 5.45 2.08 -9.42
CA ARG A 315 6.26 1.71 -8.26
C ARG A 315 6.13 0.23 -7.93
N ASN A 316 4.91 -0.30 -7.91
CA ASN A 316 4.66 -1.72 -7.64
C ASN A 316 5.28 -2.61 -8.73
N GLU A 317 5.13 -2.26 -9.99
CA GLU A 317 5.76 -2.96 -11.11
C GLU A 317 7.29 -2.95 -11.01
N SER A 318 7.90 -1.80 -10.68
CA SER A 318 9.34 -1.67 -10.46
C SER A 318 9.84 -2.55 -9.32
N LEU A 319 9.12 -2.63 -8.20
CA LEU A 319 9.47 -3.50 -7.08
C LEU A 319 9.41 -4.99 -7.47
N GLN A 320 8.41 -5.40 -8.24
CA GLN A 320 8.32 -6.77 -8.74
C GLN A 320 9.50 -7.13 -9.65
N ILE A 321 9.87 -6.23 -10.57
CA ILE A 321 11.03 -6.41 -11.44
C ILE A 321 12.32 -6.52 -10.61
N GLU A 322 12.51 -5.67 -9.61
CA GLU A 322 13.68 -5.71 -8.74
C GLU A 322 13.77 -7.03 -7.97
N LEU A 323 12.65 -7.53 -7.43
CA LEU A 323 12.59 -8.83 -6.75
C LEU A 323 12.96 -9.98 -7.69
N LEU A 324 12.44 -9.98 -8.92
CA LEU A 324 12.78 -10.98 -9.93
C LEU A 324 14.27 -10.94 -10.28
N GLN A 325 14.83 -9.74 -10.52
CA GLN A 325 16.25 -9.58 -10.80
C GLN A 325 17.15 -10.06 -9.66
N ARG A 326 16.77 -9.77 -8.40
CA ARG A 326 17.51 -10.27 -7.23
C ARG A 326 17.46 -11.79 -7.14
N THR A 327 16.29 -12.38 -7.40
CA THR A 327 16.13 -13.83 -7.40
C THR A 327 16.98 -14.49 -8.48
N ASP A 328 17.00 -13.93 -9.69
CA ASP A 328 17.80 -14.44 -10.80
C ASP A 328 19.30 -14.27 -10.54
N ALA A 329 19.74 -13.15 -9.97
CA ALA A 329 21.12 -12.94 -9.58
C ALA A 329 21.58 -13.94 -8.52
N LEU A 330 20.74 -14.23 -7.51
CA LEU A 330 21.01 -15.26 -6.52
C LEU A 330 21.12 -16.64 -7.17
N ARG A 331 20.20 -17.03 -8.05
CA ARG A 331 20.25 -18.29 -8.79
C ARG A 331 21.54 -18.42 -9.60
N ALA A 332 21.94 -17.38 -10.32
CA ALA A 332 23.16 -17.37 -11.11
C ALA A 332 24.41 -17.52 -10.24
N ALA A 333 24.48 -16.82 -9.11
CA ALA A 333 25.59 -16.95 -8.15
C ALA A 333 25.69 -18.36 -7.59
N LEU A 334 24.53 -18.97 -7.23
CA LEU A 334 24.46 -20.35 -6.75
C LEU A 334 24.95 -21.36 -7.78
N LEU A 335 24.49 -21.26 -9.04
CA LEU A 335 24.93 -22.14 -10.13
C LEU A 335 26.43 -22.00 -10.40
N SER A 336 26.98 -20.79 -10.30
CA SER A 336 28.42 -20.53 -10.44
C SER A 336 29.22 -21.20 -9.33
N SER A 337 28.77 -21.09 -8.07
CA SER A 337 29.42 -21.75 -6.93
C SER A 337 29.40 -23.26 -7.05
N ILE A 338 28.26 -23.86 -7.39
CA ILE A 338 28.12 -25.31 -7.61
C ILE A 338 29.07 -25.77 -8.72
N SER A 339 29.10 -25.03 -9.84
CA SER A 339 29.99 -25.37 -10.96
C SER A 339 31.46 -25.36 -10.57
N HIS A 340 31.87 -24.40 -9.74
CA HIS A 340 33.22 -24.32 -9.20
C HIS A 340 33.53 -25.51 -8.29
N ASP A 341 32.61 -25.87 -7.36
CA ASP A 341 32.79 -26.94 -6.39
C ASP A 341 32.76 -28.34 -7.04
N LEU A 342 32.10 -28.51 -8.18
CA LEU A 342 32.14 -29.72 -9.00
C LEU A 342 33.42 -29.81 -9.86
N LYS A 343 33.91 -28.68 -10.38
CA LYS A 343 35.07 -28.64 -11.27
C LYS A 343 36.37 -29.01 -10.55
N THR A 344 36.50 -28.65 -9.28
CA THR A 344 37.73 -28.92 -8.47
C THR A 344 38.01 -30.41 -8.31
N PRO A 345 37.09 -31.25 -7.75
CA PRO A 345 37.31 -32.68 -7.64
C PRO A 345 37.47 -33.38 -8.98
N LEU A 346 36.69 -32.96 -9.99
CA LEU A 346 36.81 -33.52 -11.33
C LEU A 346 38.18 -33.26 -11.95
N SER A 347 38.78 -32.09 -11.71
CA SER A 347 40.13 -31.76 -12.17
C SER A 347 41.19 -32.59 -11.47
N SER A 348 41.02 -32.86 -10.17
CA SER A 348 41.91 -33.74 -9.37
C SER A 348 41.87 -35.19 -9.87
N ILE A 349 40.64 -35.72 -10.07
CA ILE A 349 40.45 -37.06 -10.66
C ILE A 349 41.12 -37.16 -12.03
N LYS A 350 40.90 -36.18 -12.90
CA LYS A 350 41.51 -36.15 -14.23
C LYS A 350 43.04 -36.09 -14.17
N ALA A 351 43.60 -35.28 -13.26
CA ALA A 351 45.04 -35.18 -13.08
C ALA A 351 45.67 -36.52 -12.62
N ALA A 352 45.10 -37.15 -11.57
CA ALA A 352 45.55 -38.44 -11.04
C ALA A 352 45.43 -39.57 -12.10
N ALA A 353 44.29 -39.62 -12.81
CA ALA A 353 44.10 -40.59 -13.89
C ALA A 353 45.07 -40.33 -15.06
N SER A 354 45.32 -39.06 -15.45
CA SER A 354 46.30 -38.73 -16.49
C SER A 354 47.70 -39.09 -16.08
N SER A 355 48.07 -38.94 -14.78
CA SER A 355 49.37 -39.37 -14.25
C SER A 355 49.55 -40.90 -14.36
N LEU A 356 48.51 -41.67 -14.02
CA LEU A 356 48.52 -43.13 -14.14
C LEU A 356 48.66 -43.62 -15.59
N LEU A 357 48.18 -42.85 -16.55
CA LEU A 357 48.23 -43.16 -18.01
C LEU A 357 49.52 -42.73 -18.69
N GLN A 358 50.46 -42.06 -18.00
CA GLN A 358 51.76 -41.64 -18.57
C GLN A 358 52.62 -42.84 -18.86
N ALA A 359 52.83 -43.17 -20.12
CA ALA A 359 53.62 -44.32 -20.57
C ALA A 359 55.15 -44.14 -20.32
N ASP A 360 55.61 -42.88 -20.23
CA ASP A 360 57.04 -42.52 -20.13
C ASP A 360 57.52 -42.50 -18.68
N VAL A 361 56.64 -42.67 -17.69
CA VAL A 361 56.97 -42.68 -16.25
C VAL A 361 56.61 -44.02 -15.66
N GLN A 362 57.60 -44.71 -15.08
CA GLN A 362 57.34 -45.92 -14.28
C GLN A 362 57.07 -45.50 -12.82
N TRP A 363 55.81 -45.46 -12.48
CA TRP A 363 55.38 -45.23 -11.10
C TRP A 363 55.59 -46.50 -10.27
N ASP A 364 56.10 -46.37 -9.04
CA ASP A 364 56.13 -47.46 -8.08
C ASP A 364 54.72 -47.81 -7.61
N GLU A 365 54.59 -48.95 -6.90
CA GLU A 365 53.28 -49.45 -6.46
C GLU A 365 52.61 -48.49 -5.46
N GLU A 366 53.42 -47.83 -4.62
CA GLU A 366 52.97 -46.86 -3.62
C GLU A 366 52.38 -45.59 -4.30
N ALA A 367 53.05 -45.05 -5.31
CA ALA A 367 52.54 -43.91 -6.11
C ALA A 367 51.27 -44.25 -6.87
N ARG A 368 51.19 -45.45 -7.47
CA ARG A 368 50.01 -45.94 -8.18
C ARG A 368 48.82 -46.07 -7.24
N HIS A 369 49.04 -46.62 -6.05
CA HIS A 369 48.03 -46.74 -4.99
C HIS A 369 47.54 -45.37 -4.53
N SER A 370 48.45 -44.43 -4.28
CA SER A 370 48.10 -43.05 -3.89
C SER A 370 47.29 -42.32 -4.93
N PHE A 371 47.57 -42.49 -6.26
CA PHE A 371 46.74 -41.93 -7.30
C PHE A 371 45.35 -42.57 -7.34
N ALA A 372 45.25 -43.91 -7.15
CA ALA A 372 43.95 -44.59 -7.11
C ALA A 372 43.10 -44.14 -5.94
N GLU A 373 43.72 -44.07 -4.73
CA GLU A 373 43.06 -43.52 -3.52
C GLU A 373 42.58 -42.07 -3.72
N ALA A 374 43.40 -41.23 -4.36
CA ALA A 374 43.02 -39.86 -4.66
C ALA A 374 41.79 -39.78 -5.59
N ILE A 375 41.73 -40.67 -6.61
CA ILE A 375 40.56 -40.76 -7.51
C ILE A 375 39.32 -41.19 -6.76
N GLU A 376 39.41 -42.23 -5.95
CA GLU A 376 38.31 -42.78 -5.16
C GLU A 376 37.75 -41.72 -4.18
N HIS A 377 38.65 -41.07 -3.42
CA HIS A 377 38.28 -40.04 -2.46
C HIS A 377 37.54 -38.84 -3.12
N GLU A 378 38.05 -38.35 -4.27
CA GLU A 378 37.40 -37.22 -4.95
C GLU A 378 36.11 -37.64 -5.69
N ALA A 379 35.98 -38.90 -6.14
CA ALA A 379 34.77 -39.44 -6.69
C ALA A 379 33.66 -39.55 -5.63
N ASP A 380 33.97 -40.02 -4.44
CA ASP A 380 33.06 -40.11 -3.30
C ASP A 380 32.62 -38.69 -2.86
N ARG A 381 33.54 -37.74 -2.84
CA ARG A 381 33.23 -36.34 -2.55
C ARG A 381 32.26 -35.76 -3.58
N LEU A 382 32.46 -36.07 -4.87
CA LEU A 382 31.59 -35.62 -5.95
C LEU A 382 30.17 -36.22 -5.79
N ASN A 383 30.08 -37.53 -5.51
CA ASN A 383 28.82 -38.22 -5.26
C ASN A 383 28.04 -37.58 -4.12
N ARG A 384 28.70 -37.26 -3.01
CA ARG A 384 28.05 -36.56 -1.87
C ARG A 384 27.57 -35.15 -2.24
N LEU A 385 28.32 -34.39 -3.05
CA LEU A 385 27.89 -33.07 -3.53
C LEU A 385 26.66 -33.17 -4.40
N VAL A 386 26.60 -34.13 -5.33
CA VAL A 386 25.45 -34.36 -6.21
C VAL A 386 24.24 -34.83 -5.38
N GLY A 387 24.44 -35.75 -4.43
CA GLY A 387 23.39 -36.21 -3.52
C GLY A 387 22.77 -35.05 -2.73
N ASN A 388 23.60 -34.24 -2.08
CA ASN A 388 23.14 -33.06 -1.33
C ASN A 388 22.37 -32.04 -2.22
N LEU A 389 22.77 -31.90 -3.49
CA LEU A 389 22.07 -31.02 -4.43
C LEU A 389 20.67 -31.56 -4.80
N LEU A 390 20.59 -32.87 -5.05
CA LEU A 390 19.30 -33.53 -5.35
C LEU A 390 18.36 -33.49 -4.16
N ASP A 391 18.86 -33.75 -2.94
CA ASP A 391 18.07 -33.66 -1.73
C ASP A 391 17.56 -32.24 -1.50
N MET A 392 18.43 -31.24 -1.71
CA MET A 392 18.05 -29.84 -1.63
C MET A 392 16.94 -29.48 -2.62
N SER A 393 17.05 -29.97 -3.86
CA SER A 393 16.01 -29.77 -4.88
C SER A 393 14.66 -30.41 -4.49
N ARG A 394 14.69 -31.61 -3.87
CA ARG A 394 13.48 -32.28 -3.37
C ARG A 394 12.87 -31.56 -2.16
N ILE A 395 13.71 -31.04 -1.26
CA ILE A 395 13.26 -30.22 -0.12
C ILE A 395 12.57 -28.95 -0.61
N GLU A 396 13.17 -28.21 -1.56
CA GLU A 396 12.60 -26.99 -2.13
C GLU A 396 11.28 -27.21 -2.87
N GLY A 397 11.21 -28.31 -3.61
CA GLY A 397 10.00 -28.71 -4.35
C GLY A 397 8.88 -29.26 -3.46
N GLY A 398 9.09 -29.39 -2.13
CA GLY A 398 8.14 -30.05 -1.22
C GLY A 398 7.89 -31.52 -1.55
N ALA A 399 8.78 -32.12 -2.34
CA ALA A 399 8.66 -33.50 -2.82
C ALA A 399 9.33 -34.52 -1.89
N LEU A 400 10.03 -34.04 -0.83
CA LEU A 400 10.68 -34.91 0.12
C LEU A 400 9.63 -35.59 1.01
N LYS A 401 9.45 -36.89 0.86
CA LYS A 401 8.57 -37.71 1.71
C LYS A 401 9.41 -38.79 2.35
N PRO A 402 9.72 -38.71 3.67
CA PRO A 402 10.47 -39.75 4.38
C PRO A 402 9.70 -41.07 4.39
N GLU A 403 10.37 -42.17 4.09
CA GLU A 403 9.86 -43.55 4.26
C GLU A 403 10.15 -43.97 5.71
N LYS A 404 9.26 -43.59 6.64
CA LYS A 404 9.46 -43.76 8.07
C LYS A 404 9.12 -45.15 8.54
N GLU A 405 10.06 -45.76 9.28
CA GLU A 405 9.90 -47.02 9.98
C GLU A 405 10.28 -46.86 11.44
N TRP A 406 9.79 -47.76 12.30
CA TRP A 406 10.19 -47.79 13.71
C TRP A 406 11.61 -48.34 13.85
N TYR A 407 12.56 -47.49 14.30
CA TYR A 407 13.94 -47.85 14.41
C TYR A 407 14.54 -47.48 15.79
N PRO A 408 15.36 -48.38 16.42
CA PRO A 408 16.09 -48.06 17.65
C PRO A 408 17.18 -47.00 17.37
N VAL A 409 17.15 -45.90 18.12
CA VAL A 409 18.09 -44.76 17.89
C VAL A 409 19.51 -45.13 18.25
N ASP A 410 19.70 -46.01 19.23
CA ASP A 410 21.02 -46.53 19.64
C ASP A 410 21.63 -47.40 18.53
N GLU A 411 20.88 -48.25 17.84
CA GLU A 411 21.34 -49.01 16.69
C GLU A 411 21.74 -48.10 15.53
N LEU A 412 20.89 -47.11 15.17
CA LEU A 412 21.24 -46.13 14.16
C LEU A 412 22.55 -45.43 14.43
N ILE A 413 22.76 -44.97 15.68
CA ILE A 413 24.00 -44.29 16.07
C ILE A 413 25.20 -45.25 15.99
N HIS A 414 25.06 -46.51 16.42
CA HIS A 414 26.11 -47.50 16.34
C HIS A 414 26.50 -47.84 14.90
N ASP A 415 25.53 -47.98 14.01
CA ASP A 415 25.74 -48.27 12.59
C ASP A 415 26.51 -47.11 11.92
N VAL A 416 26.06 -45.86 12.15
CA VAL A 416 26.76 -44.66 11.64
C VAL A 416 28.19 -44.59 12.14
N LEU A 417 28.41 -44.79 13.42
CA LEU A 417 29.77 -44.77 14.01
C LEU A 417 30.64 -45.93 13.48
N GLY A 418 30.03 -47.10 13.20
CA GLY A 418 30.70 -48.25 12.63
C GLY A 418 31.27 -47.99 11.24
N HIS A 419 30.44 -47.50 10.31
CA HIS A 419 30.92 -47.21 8.95
C HIS A 419 31.78 -45.95 8.84
N MET A 420 31.70 -45.03 9.83
CA MET A 420 32.57 -43.86 9.90
C MET A 420 33.94 -44.11 10.54
N GLN A 421 34.23 -45.33 11.01
CA GLN A 421 35.53 -45.67 11.63
C GLN A 421 36.76 -45.21 10.81
N PRO A 422 36.79 -45.36 9.47
CA PRO A 422 37.93 -44.88 8.67
C PRO A 422 38.12 -43.35 8.72
N VAL A 423 37.02 -42.58 8.85
CA VAL A 423 37.03 -41.10 8.94
C VAL A 423 37.39 -40.63 10.33
N LEU A 424 37.00 -41.40 11.35
CA LEU A 424 37.26 -41.10 12.76
C LEU A 424 38.72 -41.41 13.15
N GLN A 425 39.39 -42.35 12.47
CA GLN A 425 40.77 -42.77 12.76
C GLN A 425 41.00 -43.06 14.27
N ASP A 426 42.03 -42.47 14.85
CA ASP A 426 42.39 -42.62 16.27
C ASP A 426 41.70 -41.63 17.22
N ARG A 427 40.59 -40.99 16.77
CA ARG A 427 39.87 -40.02 17.60
C ARG A 427 39.13 -40.68 18.75
N THR A 428 39.16 -40.06 19.90
CA THR A 428 38.33 -40.50 21.03
C THR A 428 36.87 -40.18 20.78
N LEU A 429 36.08 -41.23 20.58
CA LEU A 429 34.63 -41.12 20.47
C LEU A 429 34.00 -41.44 21.83
N VAL A 430 33.13 -40.56 22.30
CA VAL A 430 32.37 -40.73 23.54
C VAL A 430 30.89 -40.83 23.22
N THR A 431 30.32 -42.00 23.43
CA THR A 431 28.85 -42.22 23.30
C THR A 431 28.19 -42.15 24.68
N ASP A 432 27.04 -41.51 24.76
CA ASP A 432 26.24 -41.39 25.97
C ASP A 432 24.79 -41.69 25.60
N LEU A 433 24.46 -42.99 25.53
CA LEU A 433 23.20 -43.56 25.09
C LEU A 433 22.59 -44.36 26.23
N PRO A 434 21.45 -43.94 26.84
CA PRO A 434 20.71 -44.75 27.79
C PRO A 434 20.24 -46.06 27.16
N ALA A 435 20.21 -47.14 27.94
CA ALA A 435 19.81 -48.45 27.45
C ALA A 435 18.27 -48.60 27.17
N ASP A 436 17.48 -47.65 27.64
CA ASP A 436 16.01 -47.69 27.61
C ASP A 436 15.40 -46.63 26.67
N LEU A 437 16.12 -46.26 25.59
CA LEU A 437 15.61 -45.34 24.61
C LEU A 437 14.46 -46.00 23.82
N PRO A 438 13.30 -45.30 23.69
CA PRO A 438 12.21 -45.83 22.86
C PRO A 438 12.60 -45.73 21.38
N PRO A 439 12.09 -46.66 20.52
CA PRO A 439 12.27 -46.57 19.09
C PRO A 439 11.53 -45.30 18.56
N VAL A 440 12.04 -44.77 17.45
CA VAL A 440 11.48 -43.58 16.79
C VAL A 440 11.09 -43.92 15.37
N GLU A 441 9.97 -43.34 14.88
CA GLU A 441 9.51 -43.46 13.50
C GLU A 441 10.36 -42.55 12.60
N LEU A 442 11.32 -43.12 11.88
CA LEU A 442 12.30 -42.38 11.07
C LEU A 442 12.64 -43.10 9.76
N ASP A 443 13.12 -42.35 8.78
CA ASP A 443 13.76 -42.88 7.56
C ASP A 443 15.26 -43.08 7.90
N TYR A 444 15.68 -44.34 7.89
CA TYR A 444 17.05 -44.73 8.27
C TYR A 444 18.09 -44.01 7.42
N LEU A 445 17.94 -44.03 6.08
CA LEU A 445 18.97 -43.45 5.19
C LEU A 445 19.08 -41.93 5.36
N GLN A 446 17.96 -41.26 5.60
CA GLN A 446 17.96 -39.82 5.82
C GLN A 446 18.58 -39.43 7.17
N MET A 447 18.29 -40.19 8.22
CA MET A 447 18.90 -39.93 9.55
C MET A 447 20.37 -40.33 9.63
N ASP A 448 20.76 -41.39 8.93
CA ASP A 448 22.17 -41.75 8.72
C ASP A 448 22.93 -40.58 8.07
N GLN A 449 22.36 -40.00 7.00
CA GLN A 449 22.94 -38.84 6.31
C GLN A 449 23.04 -37.61 7.24
N VAL A 450 22.04 -37.33 8.09
CA VAL A 450 22.10 -36.26 9.08
C VAL A 450 23.25 -36.48 10.06
N LEU A 451 23.33 -37.64 10.66
CA LEU A 451 24.37 -37.97 11.64
C LEU A 451 25.78 -37.94 11.02
N THR A 452 25.93 -38.54 9.84
CA THR A 452 27.18 -38.53 9.07
C THR A 452 27.63 -37.08 8.78
N ASN A 453 26.76 -36.22 8.28
CA ASN A 453 27.06 -34.83 8.00
C ASN A 453 27.49 -34.06 9.28
N LEU A 454 26.84 -34.29 10.43
CA LEU A 454 27.18 -33.65 11.70
C LEU A 454 28.51 -34.13 12.25
N ILE A 455 28.80 -35.45 12.16
CA ILE A 455 30.06 -36.04 12.61
C ILE A 455 31.20 -35.63 11.68
N GLU A 456 31.03 -35.63 10.35
CA GLU A 456 32.01 -35.10 9.39
C GLU A 456 32.35 -33.63 9.67
N ASN A 457 31.36 -32.81 10.01
CA ASN A 457 31.60 -31.43 10.42
C ASN A 457 32.45 -31.37 11.70
N ALA A 458 32.13 -32.17 12.71
CA ALA A 458 32.92 -32.25 13.94
C ALA A 458 34.37 -32.67 13.68
N VAL A 459 34.58 -33.64 12.77
CA VAL A 459 35.93 -34.06 12.36
C VAL A 459 36.66 -32.94 11.63
N ARG A 460 36.01 -32.25 10.74
CA ARG A 460 36.58 -31.21 9.87
C ARG A 460 37.05 -29.98 10.64
N TYR A 461 36.28 -29.58 11.65
CA TYR A 461 36.54 -28.34 12.39
C TYR A 461 37.30 -28.53 13.70
N THR A 462 37.75 -29.73 13.98
CA THR A 462 38.54 -30.05 15.20
C THR A 462 39.91 -30.62 14.87
N LEU A 463 40.84 -30.48 15.82
CA LEU A 463 42.15 -31.11 15.73
C LEU A 463 42.05 -32.65 15.82
N PRO A 464 42.97 -33.44 15.21
CA PRO A 464 42.90 -34.90 15.17
C PRO A 464 42.75 -35.62 16.53
N ALA A 465 43.29 -35.09 17.60
CA ALA A 465 43.17 -35.67 18.94
C ALA A 465 41.93 -35.24 19.73
N SER A 466 41.08 -34.36 19.15
CA SER A 466 39.93 -33.84 19.88
C SER A 466 38.79 -34.87 19.99
N PRO A 467 38.21 -35.06 21.20
CA PRO A 467 37.10 -36.00 21.38
C PRO A 467 35.81 -35.45 20.73
N ILE A 468 35.05 -36.34 20.08
CA ILE A 468 33.70 -36.10 19.58
C ILE A 468 32.74 -36.85 20.49
N LYS A 469 31.67 -36.16 20.96
CA LYS A 469 30.66 -36.76 21.82
C LYS A 469 29.34 -36.84 21.12
N VAL A 470 28.76 -38.06 21.02
CA VAL A 470 27.39 -38.29 20.51
C VAL A 470 26.51 -38.69 21.69
N ARG A 471 25.36 -38.03 21.81
CA ARG A 471 24.40 -38.28 22.90
C ARG A 471 22.99 -38.37 22.33
N ALA A 472 22.19 -39.29 22.88
CA ALA A 472 20.74 -39.32 22.69
C ALA A 472 20.05 -39.28 24.05
N ARG A 473 18.95 -38.54 24.14
CA ARG A 473 18.12 -38.38 25.33
C ARG A 473 16.65 -38.25 24.95
N LEU A 474 15.78 -38.83 25.74
CA LEU A 474 14.33 -38.57 25.64
C LEU A 474 14.00 -37.35 26.51
N GLU A 475 13.49 -36.27 25.88
CA GLU A 475 13.05 -35.05 26.55
C GLU A 475 11.55 -34.83 26.23
N GLY A 476 10.69 -35.21 27.17
CA GLY A 476 9.24 -35.20 26.96
C GLY A 476 8.80 -36.19 25.89
N GLU A 477 8.23 -35.70 24.80
CA GLU A 477 7.81 -36.52 23.64
C GLU A 477 8.78 -36.37 22.45
N GLN A 478 10.00 -35.93 22.70
CA GLN A 478 11.00 -35.76 21.65
C GLN A 478 12.28 -36.51 21.99
N MET A 479 12.83 -37.21 21.01
CA MET A 479 14.15 -37.77 21.05
C MET A 479 15.14 -36.68 20.64
N VAL A 480 16.01 -36.24 21.54
CA VAL A 480 17.04 -35.24 21.29
C VAL A 480 18.38 -35.95 21.03
N ILE A 481 18.93 -35.80 19.84
CA ILE A 481 20.22 -36.34 19.45
C ILE A 481 21.21 -35.17 19.31
N SER A 482 22.41 -35.32 19.82
CA SER A 482 23.42 -34.26 19.79
C SER A 482 24.80 -34.77 19.43
N VAL A 483 25.49 -34.02 18.58
CA VAL A 483 26.92 -34.21 18.24
C VAL A 483 27.69 -33.01 18.75
N ALA A 484 28.65 -33.23 19.65
CA ALA A 484 29.42 -32.19 20.28
C ALA A 484 30.92 -32.33 19.95
N ASP A 485 31.52 -31.22 19.58
CA ASP A 485 32.92 -31.10 19.23
C ASP A 485 33.70 -30.20 20.21
N ARG A 486 35.01 -30.09 20.00
CA ARG A 486 35.96 -29.22 20.72
C ARG A 486 36.70 -28.29 19.75
N GLY A 487 36.00 -27.82 18.71
CA GLY A 487 36.52 -26.89 17.71
C GLY A 487 36.51 -25.43 18.17
N PRO A 488 36.61 -24.50 17.22
CA PRO A 488 36.55 -23.05 17.48
C PRO A 488 35.17 -22.56 17.90
N GLY A 489 34.11 -23.38 17.75
CA GLY A 489 32.73 -22.96 17.89
C GLY A 489 32.23 -22.19 16.68
N VAL A 490 31.02 -21.62 16.80
CA VAL A 490 30.34 -20.83 15.77
C VAL A 490 30.14 -19.40 16.30
N PRO A 491 30.47 -18.34 15.53
CA PRO A 491 30.20 -16.98 15.97
C PRO A 491 28.71 -16.82 16.32
N PRO A 492 28.33 -16.13 17.41
CA PRO A 492 26.94 -16.03 17.86
C PRO A 492 25.98 -15.50 16.79
N VAL A 493 26.44 -14.58 15.93
CA VAL A 493 25.66 -14.01 14.83
C VAL A 493 25.39 -14.99 13.68
N ASP A 494 26.12 -16.10 13.63
CA ASP A 494 26.06 -17.10 12.56
C ASP A 494 25.33 -18.38 12.99
N LEU A 495 25.00 -18.56 14.27
CA LEU A 495 24.39 -19.79 14.81
C LEU A 495 23.08 -20.20 14.09
N GLU A 496 22.26 -19.27 13.70
CA GLU A 496 21.06 -19.55 12.92
C GLU A 496 21.38 -19.71 11.43
N ARG A 497 22.32 -18.91 10.92
CA ARG A 497 22.64 -18.80 9.51
C ARG A 497 23.47 -19.97 8.96
N ILE A 498 24.17 -20.73 9.80
CA ILE A 498 24.94 -21.92 9.36
C ILE A 498 24.05 -23.00 8.73
N PHE A 499 22.74 -22.96 8.96
CA PHE A 499 21.75 -23.84 8.32
C PHE A 499 21.18 -23.26 7.02
N ASP A 500 21.57 -22.02 6.66
CA ASP A 500 21.19 -21.42 5.38
C ASP A 500 21.99 -22.07 4.24
N LYS A 501 21.38 -22.17 3.08
CA LYS A 501 21.98 -22.75 1.89
C LYS A 501 23.23 -21.99 1.47
N PHE A 502 24.31 -22.73 1.21
CA PHE A 502 25.61 -22.18 0.79
C PHE A 502 26.25 -21.22 1.78
N TYR A 503 25.70 -21.11 2.99
CA TYR A 503 26.29 -20.24 4.01
C TYR A 503 27.58 -20.84 4.56
N ARG A 504 28.58 -19.98 4.75
CA ARG A 504 29.88 -20.33 5.34
C ARG A 504 30.35 -19.20 6.24
N VAL A 505 30.84 -19.52 7.42
CA VAL A 505 31.41 -18.55 8.34
C VAL A 505 32.70 -17.97 7.74
N LEU A 506 32.76 -16.64 7.59
CA LEU A 506 33.90 -15.91 7.04
C LEU A 506 35.12 -16.05 7.99
N GLY A 507 36.26 -16.44 7.46
CA GLY A 507 37.53 -16.55 8.23
C GLY A 507 38.10 -17.95 8.37
N THR A 508 37.40 -19.00 8.01
CA THR A 508 37.90 -20.37 7.99
C THR A 508 38.51 -20.72 6.63
N GLN A 509 39.62 -20.08 6.27
CA GLN A 509 40.27 -20.19 4.94
C GLN A 509 40.81 -21.57 4.56
N ARG A 510 40.75 -22.61 5.43
CA ARG A 510 41.34 -23.93 5.16
C ARG A 510 40.35 -25.08 4.99
N THR A 511 39.06 -24.86 5.13
CA THR A 511 38.07 -25.95 5.03
C THR A 511 37.23 -25.83 3.77
N THR A 512 37.48 -26.74 2.82
CA THR A 512 36.67 -26.91 1.59
C THR A 512 35.34 -27.55 1.94
N GLY A 513 34.20 -26.87 1.62
CA GLY A 513 32.86 -27.42 1.81
C GLY A 513 31.84 -26.60 1.05
N SER A 514 30.80 -27.23 0.48
CA SER A 514 29.74 -26.62 -0.35
C SER A 514 28.78 -25.72 0.42
N GLY A 515 28.76 -25.78 1.76
CA GLY A 515 27.73 -25.09 2.57
C GLY A 515 26.33 -25.68 2.44
N LEU A 516 26.17 -26.86 1.85
CA LEU A 516 24.88 -27.55 1.67
C LEU A 516 24.57 -28.56 2.79
N GLY A 517 25.58 -29.18 3.41
CA GLY A 517 25.37 -30.29 4.34
C GLY A 517 24.45 -29.96 5.52
N LEU A 518 24.65 -28.81 6.20
CA LEU A 518 23.77 -28.39 7.31
C LEU A 518 22.39 -27.97 6.84
N ALA A 519 22.26 -27.38 5.67
CA ALA A 519 20.96 -27.04 5.09
C ALA A 519 20.15 -28.30 4.73
N VAL A 520 20.82 -29.33 4.20
CA VAL A 520 20.22 -30.65 3.97
C VAL A 520 19.81 -31.30 5.30
N CYS A 521 20.68 -31.28 6.33
CA CYS A 521 20.32 -31.78 7.67
C CYS A 521 19.04 -31.09 8.19
N LYS A 522 18.94 -29.79 8.05
CA LYS A 522 17.73 -29.05 8.46
C LYS A 522 16.49 -29.53 7.73
N GLY A 523 16.55 -29.60 6.41
CA GLY A 523 15.40 -30.06 5.61
C GLY A 523 14.98 -31.50 5.92
N LEU A 524 15.93 -32.42 6.11
CA LEU A 524 15.66 -33.81 6.46
C LEU A 524 15.01 -33.93 7.85
N VAL A 525 15.55 -33.24 8.86
CA VAL A 525 15.00 -33.23 10.22
C VAL A 525 13.60 -32.59 10.25
N GLU A 526 13.39 -31.47 9.57
CA GLU A 526 12.08 -30.81 9.46
C GLU A 526 11.03 -31.70 8.74
N ALA A 527 11.42 -32.44 7.71
CA ALA A 527 10.57 -33.42 7.05
C ALA A 527 10.12 -34.57 7.99
N HIS A 528 10.93 -34.87 9.01
CA HIS A 528 10.57 -35.80 10.07
C HIS A 528 9.68 -35.18 11.16
N GLY A 529 9.44 -33.87 11.12
CA GLY A 529 8.68 -33.12 12.14
C GLY A 529 9.54 -32.73 13.34
N GLY A 530 10.86 -32.78 13.19
CA GLY A 530 11.84 -32.38 14.18
C GLY A 530 12.31 -30.94 14.00
N HIS A 531 13.29 -30.56 14.82
CA HIS A 531 13.98 -29.27 14.77
C HIS A 531 15.48 -29.48 14.95
N ILE A 532 16.33 -28.70 14.26
CA ILE A 532 17.78 -28.74 14.38
C ILE A 532 18.32 -27.35 14.73
N TRP A 533 19.31 -27.29 15.65
CA TRP A 533 19.99 -26.07 16.06
C TRP A 533 21.41 -26.31 16.50
N ALA A 534 22.18 -25.26 16.67
CA ALA A 534 23.55 -25.30 17.18
C ALA A 534 23.76 -24.38 18.39
N GLU A 535 24.60 -24.78 19.30
CA GLU A 535 24.99 -24.02 20.51
C GLU A 535 26.49 -24.06 20.67
N ASN A 536 27.09 -23.00 21.21
CA ASN A 536 28.50 -23.05 21.64
C ASN A 536 28.62 -23.67 23.02
N ARG A 537 29.72 -24.44 23.23
CA ARG A 537 30.01 -25.07 24.51
C ARG A 537 30.81 -24.14 25.41
N GLU A 538 30.59 -24.24 26.71
CA GLU A 538 31.50 -23.70 27.71
C GLU A 538 32.88 -24.39 27.60
N GLY A 539 33.94 -23.60 27.46
CA GLY A 539 35.30 -24.10 27.26
C GLY A 539 35.67 -24.41 25.81
N GLY A 540 34.88 -23.99 24.82
CA GLY A 540 35.16 -24.10 23.38
C GLY A 540 34.52 -25.31 22.71
N GLY A 541 34.22 -25.14 21.40
CA GLY A 541 33.53 -26.10 20.55
C GLY A 541 32.06 -25.78 20.34
N ALA A 542 31.41 -26.56 19.49
CA ALA A 542 29.99 -26.46 19.18
C ALA A 542 29.24 -27.77 19.54
N VAL A 543 27.94 -27.64 19.75
CA VAL A 543 26.99 -28.77 19.86
C VAL A 543 25.91 -28.55 18.83
N PHE A 544 25.80 -29.49 17.93
CA PHE A 544 24.67 -29.59 17.01
C PHE A 544 23.63 -30.54 17.60
N ARG A 545 22.38 -30.09 17.69
CA ARG A 545 21.28 -30.87 18.25
C ARG A 545 20.14 -30.93 17.26
N PHE A 546 19.47 -32.09 17.22
CA PHE A 546 18.22 -32.20 16.51
C PHE A 546 17.23 -33.06 17.28
N THR A 547 15.96 -32.85 17.03
CA THR A 547 14.86 -33.59 17.65
C THR A 547 14.13 -34.44 16.64
N LEU A 548 13.59 -35.56 17.10
CA LEU A 548 12.62 -36.39 16.38
C LEU A 548 11.42 -36.63 17.29
N PRO A 549 10.16 -36.54 16.78
CA PRO A 549 8.98 -36.79 17.58
C PRO A 549 8.86 -38.28 17.93
N VAL A 550 8.68 -38.56 19.23
CA VAL A 550 8.41 -39.92 19.72
C VAL A 550 6.91 -40.07 19.89
N ARG A 551 6.27 -40.83 18.99
CA ARG A 551 4.86 -41.17 19.16
C ARG A 551 4.76 -42.31 20.17
N LYS A 552 3.90 -42.18 21.21
CA LYS A 552 3.57 -43.27 22.11
C LYS A 552 2.95 -44.39 21.32
N THR A 553 3.64 -45.54 21.20
CA THR A 553 3.06 -46.77 20.67
C THR A 553 1.86 -47.09 21.54
N ARG A 554 0.64 -46.99 20.98
CA ARG A 554 -0.55 -47.54 21.62
C ARG A 554 -0.37 -49.07 21.55
N VAL A 555 0.11 -49.66 22.61
CA VAL A 555 0.07 -51.09 22.79
C VAL A 555 -1.43 -51.43 22.81
N GLU A 556 -1.96 -51.93 21.71
CA GLU A 556 -3.27 -52.62 21.73
C GLU A 556 -3.07 -53.86 22.59
N THR A 557 -3.43 -53.77 23.87
CA THR A 557 -3.69 -54.95 24.70
C THR A 557 -4.91 -55.65 24.10
N ASN A 558 -4.68 -56.66 23.26
CA ASN A 558 -5.68 -57.68 22.96
C ASN A 558 -5.92 -58.43 24.27
N ASP A 559 -7.02 -58.11 24.95
CA ASP A 559 -7.70 -58.99 25.90
C ASP A 559 -8.69 -59.93 25.15
#